data_bad398fe6d98cdb34d4f4febd5f8b8c0
#
_entry.id   bad398fe6d98cdb34d4f4febd5f8b8c0
#
_cell.length_a   1.000
_cell.length_b   1.000
_cell.length_c   1.000
_cell.angle_alpha   90.00
_cell.angle_beta   90.00
_cell.angle_gamma   90.00
#
_symmetry.space_group_name_H-M   'P 1'
#
loop_
_entity.id
_entity.type
_entity.pdbx_description
1 polymer ?
#
loop_
_entity_poly.entity_id
_entity_poly.type
_entity_poly.pdbx_seq_one_letter_code
_entity_poly.pdbx_strand_id
1 'polypeptide(L)'
;MTLDAYKVPTIADVPEIVCEFVDEPDTQLTNLGSKGLGEPPIVPTAAAIGNAIRDATGADVTSLPITREEILRALREADERARTKEKVAAGAA
;
A
#
# COMPACT_ATOMS: atom_id res chain seq x y z
N MET A 1 0.68 10.04 24.79
CA MET A 1 1.59 9.06 24.19
C MET A 1 2.98 9.39 24.68
N THR A 2 3.66 8.46 25.33
CA THR A 2 4.99 8.66 25.89
C THR A 2 6.03 8.09 24.93
N LEU A 3 7.27 8.58 24.98
CA LEU A 3 8.37 8.08 24.14
C LEU A 3 8.63 6.58 24.35
N ASP A 4 8.31 6.04 25.53
CA ASP A 4 8.44 4.60 25.83
C ASP A 4 7.49 3.73 25.03
N ALA A 5 6.37 4.30 24.58
CA ALA A 5 5.38 3.60 23.74
C ALA A 5 5.62 3.76 22.24
N TYR A 6 6.52 4.66 21.85
CA TYR A 6 6.85 4.88 20.45
C TYR A 6 7.95 3.92 20.00
N LYS A 7 7.62 3.03 19.07
CA LYS A 7 8.58 2.09 18.50
C LYS A 7 9.36 2.79 17.39
N VAL A 8 10.64 3.03 17.63
CA VAL A 8 11.58 3.51 16.62
C VAL A 8 12.08 2.31 15.81
N PRO A 9 11.94 2.31 14.47
CA PRO A 9 12.47 1.23 13.64
C PRO A 9 13.98 1.08 13.82
N THR A 10 14.45 -0.15 13.87
CA THR A 10 15.87 -0.50 13.92
C THR A 10 16.33 -1.04 12.58
N ILE A 11 17.62 -1.25 12.40
CA ILE A 11 18.16 -1.87 11.19
C ILE A 11 17.59 -3.27 10.93
N ALA A 12 17.18 -3.97 11.97
CA ALA A 12 16.56 -5.30 11.86
C ALA A 12 15.12 -5.25 11.30
N ASP A 13 14.48 -4.09 11.34
CA ASP A 13 13.12 -3.88 10.82
C ASP A 13 13.12 -3.46 9.35
N VAL A 14 14.30 -3.16 8.79
CA VAL A 14 14.44 -2.69 7.40
C VAL A 14 14.48 -3.91 6.47
N PRO A 15 13.54 -4.03 5.53
CA PRO A 15 13.55 -5.11 4.53
C PRO A 15 14.66 -4.88 3.49
N GLU A 16 14.87 -5.84 2.62
CA GLU A 16 15.66 -5.63 1.41
C GLU A 16 15.02 -4.54 0.55
N ILE A 17 15.81 -3.53 0.21
CA ILE A 17 15.37 -2.41 -0.62
C ILE A 17 16.04 -2.50 -1.98
N VAL A 18 15.25 -2.72 -3.02
CA VAL A 18 15.71 -2.71 -4.41
C VAL A 18 15.33 -1.37 -5.02
N CYS A 19 16.34 -0.64 -5.53
CA CYS A 19 16.13 0.63 -6.22
C CYS A 19 16.40 0.45 -7.71
N GLU A 20 15.41 0.80 -8.52
CA GLU A 20 15.51 0.78 -9.97
C GLU A 20 15.15 2.16 -10.53
N PHE A 21 15.84 2.56 -11.58
CA PHE A 21 15.57 3.79 -12.31
C PHE A 21 14.94 3.45 -13.65
N VAL A 22 13.82 4.10 -13.96
CA VAL A 22 13.28 4.09 -15.32
C VAL A 22 14.08 5.09 -16.14
N ASP A 23 15.01 4.62 -16.95
CA ASP A 23 15.90 5.44 -17.75
C ASP A 23 15.22 5.90 -19.04
N GLU A 24 14.31 6.86 -18.89
CA GLU A 24 13.60 7.52 -20.01
C GLU A 24 13.95 9.01 -20.04
N PRO A 25 15.02 9.41 -20.75
CA PRO A 25 15.38 10.82 -20.88
C PRO A 25 14.32 11.58 -21.69
N ASP A 26 13.98 12.79 -21.25
CA ASP A 26 13.07 13.69 -21.93
C ASP A 26 13.81 14.89 -22.52
N THR A 27 14.29 14.72 -23.75
CA THR A 27 15.05 15.75 -24.45
C THR A 27 14.18 16.91 -24.95
N GLN A 28 12.86 16.81 -24.88
CA GLN A 28 11.97 17.95 -25.15
C GLN A 28 11.86 18.88 -23.96
N LEU A 29 12.02 18.35 -22.75
CA LEU A 29 11.97 19.13 -21.53
C LEU A 29 13.31 19.84 -21.25
N THR A 30 14.43 19.14 -21.41
CA THR A 30 15.78 19.66 -21.21
C THR A 30 16.76 19.11 -22.24
N ASN A 31 17.81 19.87 -22.56
CA ASN A 31 18.85 19.42 -23.50
C ASN A 31 19.60 18.17 -23.02
N LEU A 32 19.60 17.91 -21.71
CA LEU A 32 20.23 16.75 -21.09
C LEU A 32 19.26 15.58 -20.93
N GLY A 33 17.96 15.80 -21.21
CA GLY A 33 16.92 14.79 -20.95
C GLY A 33 16.67 14.52 -19.47
N SER A 34 17.27 15.30 -18.57
CA SER A 34 17.17 15.08 -17.14
C SER A 34 15.81 15.52 -16.59
N LYS A 35 15.28 14.74 -15.65
CA LYS A 35 14.03 15.01 -14.92
C LYS A 35 14.34 15.22 -13.43
N GLY A 36 13.51 16.02 -12.77
CA GLY A 36 13.59 16.16 -11.30
C GLY A 36 13.24 14.86 -10.60
N LEU A 37 14.03 14.48 -9.62
CA LEU A 37 13.78 13.34 -8.78
C LEU A 37 14.02 13.75 -7.32
N GLY A 38 12.95 13.86 -6.55
CA GLY A 38 13.02 14.21 -5.13
C GLY A 38 11.79 13.67 -4.43
N GLU A 39 10.80 14.49 -4.21
CA GLU A 39 9.54 14.11 -3.55
C GLU A 39 8.66 13.12 -4.35
N PRO A 40 8.63 13.08 -5.70
CA PRO A 40 7.76 12.19 -6.44
C PRO A 40 7.79 10.71 -5.99
N PRO A 41 8.92 10.12 -5.62
CA PRO A 41 8.98 8.73 -5.17
C PRO A 41 8.23 8.43 -3.88
N ILE A 42 7.96 9.43 -3.03
CA ILE A 42 7.24 9.23 -1.77
C ILE A 42 5.72 9.27 -1.94
N VAL A 43 5.22 9.94 -2.98
CA VAL A 43 3.78 10.12 -3.22
C VAL A 43 3.01 8.80 -3.28
N PRO A 44 3.46 7.75 -3.98
CA PRO A 44 2.73 6.50 -4.09
C PRO A 44 2.88 5.56 -2.88
N THR A 45 3.66 5.92 -1.85
CA THR A 45 4.00 5.02 -0.74
C THR A 45 2.76 4.48 -0.02
N ALA A 46 1.83 5.34 0.37
CA ALA A 46 0.61 4.93 1.07
C ALA A 46 -0.28 4.04 0.19
N ALA A 47 -0.39 4.36 -1.10
CA ALA A 47 -1.13 3.57 -2.07
C ALA A 47 -0.47 2.20 -2.32
N ALA A 48 0.84 2.15 -2.39
CA ALA A 48 1.60 0.90 -2.54
C ALA A 48 1.38 -0.03 -1.34
N ILE A 49 1.39 0.50 -0.12
CA ILE A 49 1.11 -0.26 1.11
C ILE A 49 -0.35 -0.76 1.09
N GLY A 50 -1.31 0.08 0.76
CA GLY A 50 -2.72 -0.31 0.65
C GLY A 50 -2.93 -1.43 -0.38
N ASN A 51 -2.29 -1.33 -1.54
CA ASN A 51 -2.33 -2.35 -2.58
C ASN A 51 -1.67 -3.66 -2.14
N ALA A 52 -0.55 -3.61 -1.43
CA ALA A 52 0.11 -4.79 -0.89
C ALA A 52 -0.77 -5.52 0.14
N ILE A 53 -1.46 -4.77 1.01
CA ILE A 53 -2.43 -5.34 1.96
C ILE A 53 -3.57 -6.01 1.20
N ARG A 54 -4.12 -5.34 0.19
CA ARG A 54 -5.19 -5.90 -0.64
C ARG A 54 -4.75 -7.17 -1.36
N ASP A 55 -3.58 -7.19 -1.95
CA ASP A 55 -3.02 -8.34 -2.64
C ASP A 55 -2.86 -9.54 -1.69
N ALA A 56 -2.34 -9.29 -0.49
CA ALA A 56 -2.12 -10.33 0.52
C ALA A 56 -3.41 -10.86 1.16
N THR A 57 -4.46 -10.05 1.25
CA THR A 57 -5.62 -10.35 2.13
C THR A 57 -6.99 -10.26 1.44
N GLY A 58 -7.06 -9.66 0.26
CA GLY A 58 -8.32 -9.33 -0.40
C GLY A 58 -9.10 -8.18 0.25
N ALA A 59 -8.55 -7.55 1.30
CA ALA A 59 -9.20 -6.47 2.03
C ALA A 59 -8.81 -5.09 1.47
N ASP A 60 -9.81 -4.24 1.25
CA ASP A 60 -9.59 -2.86 0.79
C ASP A 60 -9.41 -1.91 1.98
N VAL A 61 -8.23 -1.32 2.10
CA VAL A 61 -7.93 -0.25 3.05
C VAL A 61 -7.89 1.08 2.30
N THR A 62 -8.85 1.96 2.57
CA THR A 62 -9.07 3.21 1.81
C THR A 62 -8.90 4.46 2.64
N SER A 63 -8.53 4.34 3.92
CA SER A 63 -8.35 5.46 4.84
C SER A 63 -6.96 5.50 5.46
N LEU A 64 -6.52 6.69 5.84
CA LEU A 64 -5.26 6.94 6.53
C LEU A 64 -5.54 7.52 7.92
N PRO A 65 -4.73 7.19 8.92
CA PRO A 65 -3.59 6.27 8.88
C PRO A 65 -4.01 4.80 8.78
N ILE A 66 -3.20 3.96 8.13
CA ILE A 66 -3.43 2.51 8.06
C ILE A 66 -3.07 1.91 9.42
N THR A 67 -4.09 1.76 10.28
CA THR A 67 -3.94 1.16 11.61
C THR A 67 -4.29 -0.32 11.60
N ARG A 68 -3.89 -1.04 12.65
CA ARG A 68 -4.29 -2.44 12.83
C ARG A 68 -5.80 -2.61 12.89
N GLU A 69 -6.49 -1.69 13.55
CA GLU A 69 -7.95 -1.65 13.67
C GLU A 69 -8.62 -1.49 12.30
N GLU A 70 -8.06 -0.62 11.45
CA GLU A 70 -8.53 -0.42 10.09
C GLU A 70 -8.37 -1.68 9.23
N ILE A 71 -7.22 -2.34 9.31
CA ILE A 71 -6.97 -3.61 8.60
C ILE A 71 -7.95 -4.69 9.08
N LEU A 72 -8.15 -4.83 10.41
CA LEU A 72 -9.09 -5.81 10.95
C LEU A 72 -10.53 -5.54 10.52
N ARG A 73 -10.94 -4.28 10.44
CA ARG A 73 -12.27 -3.89 9.93
C ARG A 73 -12.41 -4.29 8.46
N ALA A 74 -11.44 -3.94 7.63
CA ALA A 74 -11.44 -4.24 6.21
C ALA A 74 -11.47 -5.77 5.94
N LEU A 75 -10.75 -6.55 6.73
CA LEU A 75 -10.78 -8.02 6.65
C LEU A 75 -12.16 -8.60 6.96
N ARG A 76 -12.84 -8.12 8.01
CA ARG A 76 -14.20 -8.57 8.35
C ARG A 76 -15.20 -8.24 7.24
N GLU A 77 -15.12 -7.04 6.68
CA GLU A 77 -15.97 -6.64 5.56
C GLU A 77 -15.71 -7.49 4.32
N ALA A 78 -14.46 -7.84 4.03
CA ALA A 78 -14.11 -8.71 2.91
C ALA A 78 -14.68 -10.12 3.10
N ASP A 79 -14.58 -10.69 4.30
CA ASP A 79 -15.15 -12.00 4.64
C ASP A 79 -16.67 -12.00 4.54
N GLU A 80 -17.35 -10.97 5.05
CA GLU A 80 -18.80 -10.83 4.92
C GLU A 80 -19.27 -10.73 3.46
N ARG A 81 -18.53 -9.98 2.62
CA ARG A 81 -18.81 -9.90 1.19
C ARG A 81 -18.64 -11.25 0.50
N ALA A 82 -17.58 -11.99 0.85
CA ALA A 82 -17.35 -13.32 0.31
C ALA A 82 -18.48 -14.30 0.66
N ARG A 83 -18.88 -14.34 1.93
CA ARG A 83 -20.01 -15.18 2.40
C ARG A 83 -21.34 -14.79 1.76
N THR A 84 -21.57 -13.51 1.53
CA THR A 84 -22.80 -13.04 0.87
C THR A 84 -22.83 -13.47 -0.59
N LYS A 85 -21.70 -13.35 -1.30
CA LYS A 85 -21.60 -13.82 -2.69
C LYS A 85 -21.83 -15.33 -2.81
N GLU A 86 -21.28 -16.11 -1.90
CA GLU A 86 -21.46 -17.57 -1.86
C GLU A 86 -22.92 -17.96 -1.62
N LYS A 87 -23.60 -17.29 -0.68
CA LYS A 87 -25.04 -17.53 -0.43
C LYS A 87 -25.91 -17.16 -1.62
N VAL A 88 -25.62 -16.05 -2.31
CA VAL A 88 -26.36 -15.64 -3.51
C VAL A 88 -26.14 -16.66 -4.64
N ALA A 89 -24.91 -17.12 -4.84
CA ALA A 89 -24.59 -18.12 -5.83
C ALA A 89 -25.27 -19.48 -5.54
N ALA A 90 -25.32 -19.88 -4.27
CA ALA A 90 -26.00 -21.12 -3.85
C ALA A 90 -27.54 -21.04 -3.89
N GLY A 91 -28.12 -19.84 -3.73
CA GLY A 91 -29.57 -19.64 -3.81
C GLY A 91 -30.10 -19.39 -5.23
N ALA A 92 -29.21 -19.20 -6.21
CA ALA A 92 -29.55 -19.05 -7.63
C ALA A 92 -29.47 -20.35 -8.44
N ALA A 93 -29.09 -21.45 -7.80
CA ALA A 93 -29.05 -22.82 -8.34
C ALA A 93 -30.25 -23.62 -7.86
#